data_1a4ed659d35c48451da49eabb6c6efb4
#
_entry.id   1a4ed659d35c48451da49eabb6c6efb4
#
_cell.length_a   1.000
_cell.length_b   1.000
_cell.length_c   1.000
_cell.angle_alpha   90.00
_cell.angle_beta   90.00
_cell.angle_gamma   90.00
#
_symmetry.space_group_name_H-M   'P 1'
#
loop_
_entity.id
_entity.type
_entity.pdbx_description
1 polymer ?
#
loop_
_entity_poly.entity_id
_entity_poly.type
_entity_poly.pdbx_seq_one_letter_code
_entity_poly.pdbx_strand_id
1 'polypeptide(L)'
;ATPKIVVLSATAGTTNHLEEIAANLFNREIEQAHDRITRLEFQFIEFANGLLTDEKQKREAIDYILDRFQQLWKFTKDSFTSVEEKEVLAQGELISTALMHFYLRELKVPNVLLCAFDFMRIGPDNEPDLEYIEQKLREQLACHPGINLFITQGFICKNAYNETDNLKRGGSDYTASL
;
A
#
# COMPACT_ATOMS: atom_id res chain seq x y z
N ALA A 1 -27.25 -5.99 0.76
CA ALA A 1 -26.52 -5.30 1.82
C ALA A 1 -25.73 -4.15 1.18
N THR A 2 -25.56 -3.06 1.90
CA THR A 2 -24.74 -1.93 1.44
C THR A 2 -23.28 -2.35 1.43
N PRO A 3 -22.51 -2.14 0.35
CA PRO A 3 -21.10 -2.44 0.33
C PRO A 3 -20.35 -1.70 1.45
N LYS A 4 -19.35 -2.36 2.03
CA LYS A 4 -18.46 -1.78 3.03
C LYS A 4 -17.06 -1.66 2.43
N ILE A 5 -16.45 -0.50 2.59
CA ILE A 5 -15.07 -0.25 2.22
C ILE A 5 -14.28 -0.11 3.52
N VAL A 6 -13.27 -0.95 3.70
CA VAL A 6 -12.36 -0.92 4.84
C VAL A 6 -11.06 -0.32 4.38
N VAL A 7 -10.73 0.83 4.93
CA VAL A 7 -9.45 1.52 4.68
C VAL A 7 -8.46 1.09 5.75
N LEU A 8 -7.30 0.63 5.33
CA LEU A 8 -6.23 0.20 6.23
C LEU A 8 -4.97 1.04 6.01
N SER A 9 -4.25 1.28 7.08
CA SER A 9 -2.89 1.84 7.07
C SER A 9 -1.83 0.74 7.08
N ALA A 10 -0.58 1.13 6.98
CA ALA A 10 0.56 0.25 7.22
C ALA A 10 0.49 -0.37 8.63
N THR A 11 1.09 -1.56 8.78
CA THR A 11 1.26 -2.18 10.10
C THR A 11 2.12 -1.30 11.01
N ALA A 12 1.89 -1.36 12.33
CA ALA A 12 2.57 -0.52 13.30
C ALA A 12 4.11 -0.56 13.14
N GLY A 13 4.72 0.62 13.09
CA GLY A 13 6.17 0.78 12.94
C GLY A 13 6.69 0.72 11.50
N THR A 14 5.94 0.20 10.55
CA THR A 14 6.39 0.05 9.15
C THR A 14 6.73 1.38 8.52
N THR A 15 5.90 2.40 8.69
CA THR A 15 6.13 3.73 8.12
C THR A 15 7.47 4.31 8.57
N ASN A 16 7.81 4.18 9.87
CA ASN A 16 9.10 4.64 10.38
C ASN A 16 10.28 3.91 9.72
N HIS A 17 10.18 2.59 9.53
CA HIS A 17 11.23 1.83 8.83
C HIS A 17 11.37 2.26 7.36
N LEU A 18 10.27 2.54 6.69
CA LEU A 18 10.30 3.03 5.30
C LEU A 18 10.87 4.46 5.22
N GLU A 19 10.55 5.35 6.17
CA GLU A 19 11.15 6.68 6.29
C GLU A 19 12.68 6.59 6.51
N GLU A 20 13.13 5.67 7.35
CA GLU A 20 14.56 5.44 7.58
C GLU A 20 15.27 4.88 6.33
N ILE A 21 14.61 3.98 5.56
CA ILE A 21 15.12 3.50 4.27
C ILE A 21 15.25 4.68 3.29
N ALA A 22 14.20 5.49 3.16
CA ALA A 22 14.21 6.67 2.29
C ALA A 22 15.32 7.65 2.66
N ALA A 23 15.51 7.92 3.96
CA ALA A 23 16.59 8.79 4.45
C ALA A 23 17.97 8.26 4.09
N ASN A 24 18.22 6.95 4.25
CA ASN A 24 19.50 6.35 3.85
C ASN A 24 19.72 6.44 2.32
N LEU A 25 18.67 6.25 1.51
CA LEU A 25 18.77 6.40 0.05
C LEU A 25 19.06 7.84 -0.36
N PHE A 26 18.43 8.85 0.26
CA PHE A 26 18.73 10.26 0.05
C PHE A 26 20.18 10.61 0.38
N ASN A 27 20.68 10.09 1.49
CA ASN A 27 22.05 10.31 1.95
C ASN A 27 23.10 9.45 1.22
N ARG A 28 22.66 8.58 0.29
CA ARG A 28 23.51 7.60 -0.40
C ARG A 28 24.21 6.61 0.55
N GLU A 29 23.59 6.33 1.65
CA GLU A 29 24.02 5.35 2.65
C GLU A 29 23.53 3.95 2.25
N ILE A 30 24.02 3.46 1.11
CA ILE A 30 23.45 2.28 0.42
C ILE A 30 23.55 1.00 1.26
N GLU A 31 24.64 0.81 2.01
CA GLU A 31 24.78 -0.38 2.87
C GLU A 31 23.73 -0.38 4.00
N GLN A 32 23.47 0.77 4.60
CA GLN A 32 22.44 0.92 5.63
C GLN A 32 21.04 0.70 5.05
N ALA A 33 20.79 1.24 3.85
CA ALA A 33 19.53 1.01 3.14
C ALA A 33 19.33 -0.50 2.86
N HIS A 34 20.35 -1.19 2.36
CA HIS A 34 20.31 -2.64 2.11
C HIS A 34 19.97 -3.44 3.37
N ASP A 35 20.65 -3.15 4.48
CA ASP A 35 20.42 -3.83 5.76
C ASP A 35 18.97 -3.62 6.25
N ARG A 36 18.45 -2.39 6.17
CA ARG A 36 17.07 -2.08 6.56
C ARG A 36 16.05 -2.74 5.64
N ILE A 37 16.24 -2.70 4.32
CA ILE A 37 15.35 -3.35 3.36
C ILE A 37 15.31 -4.85 3.63
N THR A 38 16.46 -5.50 3.81
CA THR A 38 16.54 -6.94 4.10
C THR A 38 15.80 -7.30 5.38
N ARG A 39 15.97 -6.51 6.44
CA ARG A 39 15.28 -6.76 7.72
C ARG A 39 13.78 -6.59 7.60
N LEU A 40 13.33 -5.55 6.92
CA LEU A 40 11.90 -5.29 6.76
C LEU A 40 11.23 -6.35 5.87
N GLU A 41 11.90 -6.78 4.79
CA GLU A 41 11.46 -7.89 3.94
C GLU A 41 11.28 -9.17 4.75
N PHE A 42 12.30 -9.54 5.54
CA PHE A 42 12.23 -10.71 6.40
C PHE A 42 11.08 -10.62 7.41
N GLN A 43 10.89 -9.46 8.04
CA GLN A 43 9.78 -9.25 8.99
C GLN A 43 8.41 -9.46 8.34
N PHE A 44 8.19 -8.97 7.11
CA PHE A 44 6.93 -9.19 6.41
C PHE A 44 6.71 -10.64 5.99
N ILE A 45 7.78 -11.33 5.57
CA ILE A 45 7.71 -12.76 5.26
C ILE A 45 7.35 -13.58 6.51
N GLU A 46 7.99 -13.29 7.65
CA GLU A 46 7.67 -13.94 8.93
C GLU A 46 6.24 -13.60 9.38
N PHE A 47 5.79 -12.37 9.19
CA PHE A 47 4.43 -11.99 9.49
C PHE A 47 3.42 -12.76 8.62
N ALA A 48 3.67 -12.88 7.32
CA ALA A 48 2.83 -13.67 6.41
C ALA A 48 2.81 -15.16 6.81
N ASN A 49 3.97 -15.74 7.18
CA ASN A 49 4.08 -17.11 7.65
C ASN A 49 3.27 -17.36 8.94
N GLY A 50 3.27 -16.40 9.85
CA GLY A 50 2.49 -16.49 11.09
C GLY A 50 1.01 -16.22 10.92
N LEU A 51 0.63 -15.41 9.93
CA LEU A 51 -0.75 -15.02 9.67
C LEU A 51 -1.54 -16.08 8.89
N LEU A 52 -0.90 -16.71 7.90
CA LEU A 52 -1.54 -17.59 6.92
C LEU A 52 -1.16 -19.05 7.17
N THR A 53 -2.16 -19.93 7.14
CA THR A 53 -1.99 -21.38 7.29
C THR A 53 -2.22 -22.14 5.97
N ASP A 54 -3.04 -21.59 5.07
CA ASP A 54 -3.26 -22.14 3.73
C ASP A 54 -2.02 -21.89 2.85
N GLU A 55 -1.38 -22.97 2.39
CA GLU A 55 -0.14 -22.90 1.63
C GLU A 55 -0.24 -22.12 0.31
N LYS A 56 -1.42 -22.10 -0.30
CA LYS A 56 -1.64 -21.33 -1.53
C LYS A 56 -1.68 -19.83 -1.23
N GLN A 57 -2.49 -19.42 -0.23
CA GLN A 57 -2.60 -18.02 0.17
C GLN A 57 -1.25 -17.50 0.69
N LYS A 58 -0.54 -18.32 1.45
CA LYS A 58 0.80 -18.00 1.97
C LYS A 58 1.79 -17.74 0.84
N ARG A 59 1.83 -18.62 -0.17
CA ARG A 59 2.72 -18.44 -1.33
C ARG A 59 2.38 -17.17 -2.10
N GLU A 60 1.11 -16.95 -2.43
CA GLU A 60 0.67 -15.74 -3.12
C GLU A 60 1.02 -14.46 -2.34
N ALA A 61 0.89 -14.49 -1.01
CA ALA A 61 1.26 -13.37 -0.15
C ALA A 61 2.77 -13.10 -0.14
N ILE A 62 3.59 -14.16 -0.03
CA ILE A 62 5.05 -14.04 -0.06
C ILE A 62 5.52 -13.53 -1.44
N ASP A 63 4.98 -14.07 -2.53
CA ASP A 63 5.30 -13.62 -3.88
C ASP A 63 4.97 -12.12 -4.05
N TYR A 64 3.84 -11.68 -3.51
CA TYR A 64 3.47 -10.27 -3.51
C TYR A 64 4.45 -9.41 -2.71
N ILE A 65 4.83 -9.85 -1.50
CA ILE A 65 5.83 -9.15 -0.66
C ILE A 65 7.15 -9.01 -1.43
N LEU A 66 7.66 -10.11 -1.99
CA LEU A 66 8.91 -10.11 -2.73
C LEU A 66 8.87 -9.16 -3.94
N ASP A 67 7.76 -9.11 -4.67
CA ASP A 67 7.59 -8.16 -5.78
C ASP A 67 7.63 -6.70 -5.29
N ARG A 68 6.99 -6.39 -4.17
CA ARG A 68 7.06 -5.05 -3.56
C ARG A 68 8.46 -4.68 -3.12
N PHE A 69 9.20 -5.61 -2.50
CA PHE A 69 10.58 -5.38 -2.11
C PHE A 69 11.55 -5.26 -3.30
N GLN A 70 11.26 -5.93 -4.43
CA GLN A 70 12.03 -5.71 -5.66
C GLN A 70 11.98 -4.25 -6.14
N GLN A 71 10.89 -3.52 -5.90
CA GLN A 71 10.83 -2.09 -6.20
C GLN A 71 11.79 -1.29 -5.30
N LEU A 72 11.81 -1.59 -3.99
CA LEU A 72 12.74 -0.95 -3.05
C LEU A 72 14.21 -1.20 -3.42
N TRP A 73 14.54 -2.44 -3.85
CA TRP A 73 15.88 -2.80 -4.32
C TRP A 73 16.33 -2.03 -5.57
N LYS A 74 15.42 -1.64 -6.45
CA LYS A 74 15.75 -0.81 -7.62
C LYS A 74 16.24 0.56 -7.19
N PHE A 75 15.63 1.18 -6.19
CA PHE A 75 16.01 2.51 -5.72
C PHE A 75 17.41 2.57 -5.09
N THR A 76 18.00 1.44 -4.72
CA THR A 76 19.39 1.41 -4.26
C THR A 76 20.41 1.59 -5.38
N LYS A 77 20.00 1.45 -6.65
CA LYS A 77 20.86 1.49 -7.82
C LYS A 77 20.70 2.77 -8.65
N ASP A 78 19.56 3.44 -8.51
CA ASP A 78 19.19 4.60 -9.30
C ASP A 78 19.30 5.91 -8.51
N SER A 79 19.01 7.03 -9.15
CA SER A 79 18.85 8.31 -8.45
C SER A 79 17.61 8.26 -7.59
N PHE A 80 17.69 8.80 -6.39
CA PHE A 80 16.60 8.83 -5.42
C PHE A 80 16.16 10.28 -5.17
N THR A 81 14.89 10.55 -5.37
CA THR A 81 14.28 11.88 -5.24
C THR A 81 13.03 11.81 -4.34
N SER A 82 12.36 12.93 -4.16
CA SER A 82 11.09 12.97 -3.41
C SER A 82 9.95 12.19 -4.09
N VAL A 83 10.07 11.86 -5.37
CA VAL A 83 9.08 11.01 -6.06
C VAL A 83 9.25 9.56 -5.63
N GLU A 84 10.48 9.05 -5.67
CA GLU A 84 10.78 7.68 -5.22
C GLU A 84 10.54 7.51 -3.71
N GLU A 85 10.76 8.55 -2.90
CA GLU A 85 10.43 8.55 -1.48
C GLU A 85 8.95 8.20 -1.26
N LYS A 86 8.04 8.83 -1.99
CA LYS A 86 6.61 8.57 -1.89
C LYS A 86 6.27 7.13 -2.29
N GLU A 87 6.96 6.59 -3.28
CA GLU A 87 6.82 5.19 -3.68
C GLU A 87 7.33 4.22 -2.60
N VAL A 88 8.44 4.56 -1.94
CA VAL A 88 8.95 3.78 -0.79
C VAL A 88 7.91 3.76 0.33
N LEU A 89 7.40 4.93 0.72
CA LEU A 89 6.41 5.03 1.81
C LEU A 89 5.11 4.28 1.50
N ALA A 90 4.69 4.25 0.24
CA ALA A 90 3.47 3.55 -0.16
C ALA A 90 3.53 2.02 0.06
N GLN A 91 4.71 1.41 0.13
CA GLN A 91 4.84 -0.04 0.26
C GLN A 91 4.21 -0.57 1.56
N GLY A 92 4.18 0.22 2.61
CA GLY A 92 3.59 -0.16 3.89
C GLY A 92 2.10 -0.49 3.77
N GLU A 93 1.33 0.41 3.18
CA GLU A 93 -0.10 0.25 2.97
C GLU A 93 -0.42 -0.82 1.93
N LEU A 94 0.37 -0.88 0.85
CA LEU A 94 0.20 -1.89 -0.20
C LEU A 94 0.36 -3.30 0.36
N ILE A 95 1.39 -3.56 1.17
CA ILE A 95 1.65 -4.89 1.75
C ILE A 95 0.62 -5.22 2.83
N SER A 96 0.31 -4.29 3.74
CA SER A 96 -0.62 -4.55 4.85
C SER A 96 -2.03 -4.90 4.35
N THR A 97 -2.54 -4.19 3.35
CA THR A 97 -3.87 -4.43 2.78
C THR A 97 -3.92 -5.73 1.97
N ALA A 98 -2.84 -6.06 1.25
CA ALA A 98 -2.72 -7.33 0.55
C ALA A 98 -2.73 -8.52 1.54
N LEU A 99 -2.00 -8.43 2.64
CA LEU A 99 -2.00 -9.46 3.68
C LEU A 99 -3.39 -9.68 4.28
N MET A 100 -4.13 -8.59 4.56
CA MET A 100 -5.52 -8.70 5.01
C MET A 100 -6.40 -9.37 3.95
N HIS A 101 -6.24 -9.01 2.68
CA HIS A 101 -6.97 -9.63 1.58
C HIS A 101 -6.70 -11.14 1.51
N PHE A 102 -5.45 -11.59 1.57
CA PHE A 102 -5.09 -13.01 1.55
C PHE A 102 -5.66 -13.74 2.77
N TYR A 103 -5.59 -13.14 3.95
CA TYR A 103 -6.18 -13.71 5.17
C TYR A 103 -7.69 -13.89 5.06
N LEU A 104 -8.42 -12.90 4.55
CA LEU A 104 -9.87 -13.03 4.34
C LEU A 104 -10.22 -14.08 3.28
N ARG A 105 -9.38 -14.24 2.25
CA ARG A 105 -9.53 -15.33 1.27
C ARG A 105 -9.34 -16.70 1.92
N GLU A 106 -8.37 -16.86 2.81
CA GLU A 106 -8.19 -18.09 3.62
C GLU A 106 -9.44 -18.40 4.44
N LEU A 107 -10.03 -17.38 5.07
CA LEU A 107 -11.28 -17.50 5.82
C LEU A 107 -12.52 -17.68 4.94
N LYS A 108 -12.36 -17.72 3.61
CA LYS A 108 -13.46 -17.81 2.62
C LYS A 108 -14.46 -16.65 2.73
N VAL A 109 -14.01 -15.49 3.17
CA VAL A 109 -14.79 -14.25 3.18
C VAL A 109 -14.65 -13.58 1.81
N PRO A 110 -15.73 -13.48 1.01
CA PRO A 110 -15.69 -12.81 -0.29
C PRO A 110 -15.33 -11.34 -0.10
N ASN A 111 -14.21 -10.94 -0.69
CA ASN A 111 -13.71 -9.57 -0.62
C ASN A 111 -12.89 -9.23 -1.86
N VAL A 112 -12.73 -7.92 -2.13
CA VAL A 112 -11.90 -7.39 -3.20
C VAL A 112 -10.92 -6.39 -2.61
N LEU A 113 -9.66 -6.50 -3.01
CA LEU A 113 -8.63 -5.50 -2.75
C LEU A 113 -8.67 -4.46 -3.87
N LEU A 114 -9.10 -3.24 -3.55
CA LEU A 114 -9.03 -2.09 -4.45
C LEU A 114 -7.67 -1.42 -4.30
N CYS A 115 -7.08 -1.01 -5.41
CA CYS A 115 -5.85 -0.22 -5.38
C CYS A 115 -6.21 1.27 -5.26
N ALA A 116 -5.75 1.93 -4.19
CA ALA A 116 -6.02 3.36 -3.98
C ALA A 116 -5.52 4.23 -5.14
N PHE A 117 -4.43 3.84 -5.80
CA PHE A 117 -3.92 4.56 -6.98
C PHE A 117 -4.89 4.60 -8.18
N ASP A 118 -5.90 3.73 -8.20
CA ASP A 118 -6.87 3.69 -9.29
C ASP A 118 -8.02 4.70 -9.09
N PHE A 119 -8.20 5.22 -7.87
CA PHE A 119 -9.30 6.13 -7.56
C PHE A 119 -8.94 7.30 -6.64
N MET A 120 -7.90 7.18 -5.80
CA MET A 120 -7.48 8.28 -4.92
C MET A 120 -6.58 9.26 -5.67
N ARG A 121 -7.01 10.51 -5.77
CA ARG A 121 -6.26 11.58 -6.41
C ARG A 121 -6.36 12.88 -5.60
N ILE A 122 -5.25 13.63 -5.56
CA ILE A 122 -5.21 15.01 -5.08
C ILE A 122 -5.04 15.98 -6.25
N GLY A 123 -5.65 17.15 -6.12
CA GLY A 123 -5.52 18.25 -7.07
C GLY A 123 -4.19 18.98 -6.95
N PRO A 124 -3.99 20.02 -7.80
CA PRO A 124 -2.79 20.87 -7.74
C PRO A 124 -2.65 21.65 -6.42
N ASP A 125 -3.73 21.79 -5.67
CA ASP A 125 -3.81 22.43 -4.35
C ASP A 125 -3.46 21.46 -3.19
N ASN A 126 -3.13 20.20 -3.53
CA ASN A 126 -2.91 19.08 -2.62
C ASN A 126 -4.14 18.67 -1.80
N GLU A 127 -5.33 19.05 -2.23
CA GLU A 127 -6.59 18.60 -1.65
C GLU A 127 -7.19 17.45 -2.47
N PRO A 128 -7.96 16.53 -1.85
CA PRO A 128 -8.62 15.44 -2.57
C PRO A 128 -9.55 15.94 -3.67
N ASP A 129 -9.41 15.37 -4.84
CA ASP A 129 -10.31 15.60 -5.98
C ASP A 129 -11.57 14.73 -5.80
N LEU A 130 -12.52 15.24 -5.01
CA LEU A 130 -13.71 14.50 -4.60
C LEU A 130 -14.55 13.99 -5.76
N GLU A 131 -14.68 14.79 -6.83
CA GLU A 131 -15.46 14.41 -8.02
C GLU A 131 -14.80 13.22 -8.74
N TYR A 132 -13.50 13.29 -8.93
CA TYR A 132 -12.73 12.19 -9.53
C TYR A 132 -12.78 10.92 -8.66
N ILE A 133 -12.58 11.07 -7.34
CA ILE A 133 -12.58 9.95 -6.38
C ILE A 133 -13.94 9.27 -6.41
N GLU A 134 -15.04 10.02 -6.31
CA GLU A 134 -16.40 9.47 -6.34
C GLU A 134 -16.66 8.70 -7.64
N GLN A 135 -16.34 9.33 -8.78
CA GLN A 135 -16.53 8.70 -10.08
C GLN A 135 -15.74 7.40 -10.19
N LYS A 136 -14.43 7.43 -9.91
CA LYS A 136 -13.55 6.27 -10.07
C LYS A 136 -13.87 5.15 -9.09
N LEU A 137 -14.19 5.49 -7.86
CA LEU A 137 -14.60 4.49 -6.87
C LEU A 137 -15.91 3.80 -7.28
N ARG A 138 -16.90 4.53 -7.79
CA ARG A 138 -18.13 3.94 -8.33
C ARG A 138 -17.86 3.00 -9.50
N GLU A 139 -16.97 3.39 -10.43
CA GLU A 139 -16.54 2.52 -11.53
C GLU A 139 -15.93 1.22 -11.02
N GLN A 140 -15.01 1.30 -10.03
CA GLN A 140 -14.37 0.12 -9.42
C GLN A 140 -15.39 -0.81 -8.74
N LEU A 141 -16.28 -0.26 -7.95
CA LEU A 141 -17.31 -1.04 -7.25
C LEU A 141 -18.26 -1.75 -8.23
N ALA A 142 -18.61 -1.10 -9.35
CA ALA A 142 -19.49 -1.65 -10.37
C ALA A 142 -18.88 -2.87 -11.09
N CYS A 143 -17.54 -3.00 -11.14
CA CYS A 143 -16.85 -4.15 -11.71
C CYS A 143 -17.01 -5.43 -10.87
N HIS A 144 -17.50 -5.34 -9.63
CA HIS A 144 -17.58 -6.46 -8.69
C HIS A 144 -19.00 -6.67 -8.14
N PRO A 145 -19.98 -7.02 -9.00
CA PRO A 145 -21.36 -7.21 -8.57
C PRO A 145 -21.46 -8.35 -7.55
N GLY A 146 -22.19 -8.13 -6.48
CA GLY A 146 -22.42 -9.13 -5.43
C GLY A 146 -21.34 -9.18 -4.33
N ILE A 147 -20.26 -8.44 -4.46
CA ILE A 147 -19.28 -8.27 -3.38
C ILE A 147 -19.76 -7.15 -2.43
N ASN A 148 -19.67 -7.42 -1.13
CA ASN A 148 -20.10 -6.48 -0.08
C ASN A 148 -18.94 -6.02 0.81
N LEU A 149 -17.72 -6.55 0.62
CA LEU A 149 -16.54 -6.16 1.39
C LEU A 149 -15.41 -5.80 0.44
N PHE A 150 -14.94 -4.58 0.55
CA PHE A 150 -13.79 -4.06 -0.18
C PHE A 150 -12.72 -3.61 0.81
N ILE A 151 -11.47 -3.84 0.48
CA ILE A 151 -10.32 -3.39 1.26
C ILE A 151 -9.54 -2.43 0.37
N THR A 152 -9.03 -1.36 0.93
CA THR A 152 -8.17 -0.42 0.22
C THR A 152 -7.13 0.20 1.14
N GLN A 153 -6.11 0.78 0.54
CA GLN A 153 -5.07 1.53 1.22
C GLN A 153 -5.60 2.90 1.63
N GLY A 154 -5.25 3.34 2.84
CA GLY A 154 -5.26 4.74 3.20
C GLY A 154 -3.96 5.43 2.82
N PHE A 155 -3.82 6.71 3.10
CA PHE A 155 -2.60 7.51 2.97
C PHE A 155 -2.08 7.70 1.54
N ILE A 156 -2.09 6.67 0.68
CA ILE A 156 -1.52 6.72 -0.68
C ILE A 156 -2.53 7.24 -1.71
N CYS A 157 -2.05 8.00 -2.68
CA CYS A 157 -2.84 8.57 -3.76
C CYS A 157 -2.00 8.84 -5.01
N LYS A 158 -2.64 9.34 -6.07
CA LYS A 158 -1.98 9.99 -7.20
C LYS A 158 -2.11 11.50 -7.08
N ASN A 159 -1.11 12.24 -7.59
CA ASN A 159 -1.24 13.68 -7.75
C ASN A 159 -1.90 14.05 -9.09
N ALA A 160 -2.07 15.34 -9.35
CA ALA A 160 -2.66 15.86 -10.59
C ALA A 160 -1.88 15.47 -11.87
N TYR A 161 -0.62 15.05 -11.74
CA TYR A 161 0.25 14.61 -12.83
C TYR A 161 0.30 13.08 -12.98
N ASN A 162 -0.55 12.36 -12.21
CA ASN A 162 -0.60 10.91 -12.17
C ASN A 162 0.66 10.24 -11.60
N GLU A 163 1.45 10.97 -10.82
CA GLU A 163 2.58 10.44 -10.08
C GLU A 163 2.11 9.93 -8.70
N THR A 164 2.86 8.98 -8.13
CA THR A 164 2.62 8.52 -6.76
C THR A 164 2.78 9.68 -5.77
N ASP A 165 1.80 9.83 -4.90
CA ASP A 165 1.80 10.81 -3.83
C ASP A 165 1.22 10.21 -2.55
N ASN A 166 1.43 10.89 -1.46
CA ASN A 166 0.97 10.49 -0.13
C ASN A 166 0.22 11.66 0.51
N LEU A 167 -0.88 11.34 1.18
CA LEU A 167 -1.59 12.31 2.00
C LEU A 167 -0.74 12.71 3.20
N LYS A 168 -1.05 13.85 3.82
CA LYS A 168 -0.40 14.28 5.05
C LYS A 168 -0.67 13.30 6.21
N ARG A 169 0.01 13.52 7.34
CA ARG A 169 -0.19 12.74 8.57
C ARG A 169 -1.69 12.62 8.91
N GLY A 170 -2.13 11.42 9.25
CA GLY A 170 -3.56 11.11 9.41
C GLY A 170 -4.28 10.79 8.09
N GLY A 171 -3.54 10.65 6.99
CA GLY A 171 -4.10 10.41 5.66
C GLY A 171 -4.97 9.18 5.54
N SER A 172 -4.71 8.11 6.31
CA SER A 172 -5.56 6.92 6.31
C SER A 172 -6.94 7.19 6.94
N ASP A 173 -6.99 7.92 8.05
CA ASP A 173 -8.27 8.33 8.66
C ASP A 173 -9.02 9.29 7.75
N TYR A 174 -8.27 10.16 7.07
CA TYR A 174 -8.85 11.09 6.09
C TYR A 174 -9.44 10.30 4.90
N THR A 175 -8.69 9.37 4.33
CA THR A 175 -9.20 8.49 3.25
C THR A 175 -10.48 7.76 3.68
N ALA A 176 -10.56 7.30 4.93
CA ALA A 176 -11.73 6.59 5.44
C ALA A 176 -12.95 7.50 5.65
N SER A 177 -12.75 8.82 5.73
CA SER A 177 -13.81 9.82 5.93
C SER A 177 -14.41 10.35 4.62
N LEU A 178 -13.76 10.12 3.50
CA LEU A 178 -14.21 10.51 2.16
C LEU A 178 -15.28 9.55 1.61
#